data_020d6ab8bf0ee455672757cda41d5ebb
#
_entry.id   020d6ab8bf0ee455672757cda41d5ebb
#
_cell.length_a   1.000
_cell.length_b   1.000
_cell.length_c   1.000
_cell.angle_alpha   90.00
_cell.angle_beta   90.00
_cell.angle_gamma   90.00
#
_symmetry.space_group_name_H-M   'P 1'
#
loop_
_entity.id
_entity.type
_entity.pdbx_description
1 polymer ?
#
loop_
_entity_poly.entity_id
_entity_poly.type
_entity_poly.pdbx_seq_one_letter_code
_entity_poly.pdbx_strand_id
1 'polypeptide(L)'
;MLGLCEWVKRKNLFKVDYSILTLGGFYIVVMLAYIFFEVFVVNYRPILINGILEASYPSSTTMLVMCVMPTAIMQFNKRIKNNLFKKCVNILIVAFMTFMVIGRFVSGVHWFSDIIGGALFSGGIVMIYSFISNLKNC
;
A
#
# COMPACT_ATOMS: atom_id res chain seq x y z
N MET A 1 3.64 8.28 10.84
CA MET A 1 4.00 9.58 11.44
C MET A 1 2.80 10.36 11.97
N LEU A 2 1.70 10.53 11.24
CA LEU A 2 0.52 11.26 11.72
C LEU A 2 -0.08 10.67 13.02
N GLY A 3 -0.20 9.34 13.10
CA GLY A 3 -0.70 8.66 14.30
C GLY A 3 0.19 8.83 15.53
N LEU A 4 1.51 8.84 15.34
CA LEU A 4 2.48 9.11 16.41
C LEU A 4 2.37 10.55 16.93
N CYS A 5 2.23 11.54 16.03
CA CYS A 5 2.04 12.94 16.41
C CYS A 5 0.74 13.14 17.19
N GLU A 6 -0.35 12.50 16.79
CA GLU A 6 -1.61 12.56 17.52
C GLU A 6 -1.55 11.83 18.86
N TRP A 7 -0.88 10.68 18.90
CA TRP A 7 -0.68 9.92 20.14
C TRP A 7 0.14 10.71 21.16
N VAL A 8 1.26 11.29 20.73
CA VAL A 8 2.11 12.14 21.59
C VAL A 8 1.36 13.37 22.07
N LYS A 9 0.53 13.99 21.23
CA LYS A 9 -0.23 15.20 21.54
C LYS A 9 -1.43 14.94 22.47
N ARG A 10 -2.07 13.77 22.36
CA ARG A 10 -3.29 13.45 23.12
C ARG A 10 -3.09 12.41 24.24
N LYS A 11 -1.92 11.78 24.33
CA LYS A 11 -1.53 10.77 25.36
C LYS A 11 -2.53 9.59 25.52
N ASN A 12 -3.37 9.30 24.50
CA ASN A 12 -4.39 8.26 24.60
C ASN A 12 -4.65 7.65 23.21
N LEU A 13 -4.35 6.35 23.05
CA LEU A 13 -4.54 5.60 21.80
C LEU A 13 -6.00 5.59 21.32
N PHE A 14 -6.95 5.56 22.26
CA PHE A 14 -8.38 5.55 21.96
C PHE A 14 -8.95 6.91 21.51
N LYS A 15 -8.16 8.01 21.61
CA LYS A 15 -8.53 9.35 21.12
C LYS A 15 -7.92 9.69 19.76
N VAL A 16 -7.16 8.76 19.16
CA VAL A 16 -6.64 8.88 17.79
C VAL A 16 -7.81 8.73 16.80
N ASP A 17 -7.79 9.50 15.74
CA ASP A 17 -8.83 9.41 14.70
C ASP A 17 -9.02 7.97 14.23
N TYR A 18 -10.26 7.50 14.22
CA TYR A 18 -10.62 6.15 13.76
C TYR A 18 -10.00 5.82 12.40
N SER A 19 -9.92 6.80 11.49
CA SER A 19 -9.29 6.67 10.19
C SER A 19 -7.81 6.27 10.26
N ILE A 20 -7.07 6.74 11.27
CA ILE A 20 -5.65 6.40 11.48
C ILE A 20 -5.54 5.02 12.11
N LEU A 21 -6.42 4.67 13.03
CA LEU A 21 -6.45 3.34 13.65
C LEU A 21 -6.75 2.26 12.61
N THR A 22 -7.75 2.51 11.76
CA THR A 22 -8.10 1.61 10.65
C THR A 22 -6.95 1.48 9.65
N LEU A 23 -6.22 2.58 9.38
CA LEU A 23 -5.02 2.56 8.53
C LEU A 23 -3.90 1.71 9.14
N GLY A 24 -3.70 1.80 10.46
CA GLY A 24 -2.73 0.95 11.18
C GLY A 24 -3.08 -0.53 11.06
N GLY A 25 -4.34 -0.89 11.31
CA GLY A 25 -4.85 -2.25 11.13
C GLY A 25 -4.71 -2.75 9.70
N PHE A 26 -4.98 -1.89 8.72
CA PHE A 26 -4.79 -2.20 7.31
C PHE A 26 -3.32 -2.55 6.99
N TYR A 27 -2.35 -1.78 7.48
CA TYR A 27 -0.94 -2.08 7.23
C TYR A 27 -0.46 -3.35 7.94
N ILE A 28 -1.03 -3.70 9.09
CA ILE A 28 -0.78 -5.00 9.72
C ILE A 28 -1.22 -6.14 8.79
N VAL A 29 -2.42 -6.04 8.20
CA VAL A 29 -2.93 -7.03 7.24
C VAL A 29 -2.03 -7.13 6.01
N VAL A 30 -1.58 -5.99 5.47
CA VAL A 30 -0.65 -5.96 4.31
C VAL A 30 0.67 -6.64 4.66
N MET A 31 1.22 -6.40 5.84
CA MET A 31 2.48 -7.05 6.28
C MET A 31 2.30 -8.55 6.50
N LEU A 32 1.18 -8.98 7.08
CA LEU A 32 0.88 -10.40 7.23
C LEU A 32 0.72 -11.10 5.88
N ALA A 33 0.07 -10.45 4.92
CA ALA A 33 -0.04 -10.95 3.55
C ALA A 33 1.34 -11.05 2.87
N TYR A 34 2.20 -10.05 3.05
CA TYR A 34 3.57 -10.08 2.56
C TYR A 34 4.35 -11.29 3.11
N ILE A 35 4.35 -11.48 4.44
CA ILE A 35 5.03 -12.61 5.09
C ILE A 35 4.43 -13.93 4.63
N PHE A 36 3.12 -14.02 4.49
CA PHE A 36 2.44 -15.23 4.00
C PHE A 36 2.97 -15.66 2.63
N PHE A 37 3.04 -14.75 1.67
CA PHE A 37 3.55 -15.07 0.32
C PHE A 37 5.06 -15.26 0.26
N GLU A 38 5.81 -14.75 1.20
CA GLU A 38 7.25 -15.04 1.33
C GLU A 38 7.49 -16.47 1.82
N VAL A 39 6.66 -16.94 2.76
CA VAL A 39 6.74 -18.30 3.30
C VAL A 39 6.12 -19.32 2.35
N PHE A 40 4.94 -19.02 1.80
CA PHE A 40 4.26 -19.88 0.83
C PHE A 40 4.57 -19.41 -0.60
N VAL A 41 5.73 -19.82 -1.09
CA VAL A 41 6.21 -19.43 -2.42
C VAL A 41 5.31 -20.03 -3.51
N VAL A 42 4.64 -19.15 -4.24
CA VAL A 42 3.78 -19.53 -5.39
C VAL A 42 4.59 -19.64 -6.67
N ASN A 43 5.56 -18.74 -6.88
CA ASN A 43 6.41 -18.68 -8.05
C ASN A 43 7.79 -18.13 -7.70
N TYR A 44 8.79 -18.49 -8.51
CA TYR A 44 10.17 -18.02 -8.36
C TYR A 44 10.53 -16.99 -9.42
N ARG A 45 11.50 -16.14 -9.12
CA ARG A 45 11.98 -15.10 -10.03
C ARG A 45 12.58 -15.70 -11.30
N PRO A 46 12.45 -14.98 -12.45
CA PRO A 46 13.05 -15.43 -13.72
C PRO A 46 14.58 -15.39 -13.70
N ILE A 47 15.17 -14.65 -12.77
CA ILE A 47 16.62 -14.48 -12.62
C ILE A 47 17.06 -14.81 -11.19
N LEU A 48 18.26 -15.36 -11.06
CA LEU A 48 18.90 -15.58 -9.76
C LEU A 48 19.41 -14.25 -9.21
N ILE A 49 19.06 -13.92 -7.97
CA ILE A 49 19.60 -12.76 -7.26
C ILE A 49 20.70 -13.25 -6.32
N ASN A 50 21.93 -12.81 -6.56
CA ASN A 50 23.11 -13.27 -5.82
C ASN A 50 23.27 -14.79 -5.80
N GLY A 51 22.85 -15.49 -6.86
CA GLY A 51 22.91 -16.95 -6.98
C GLY A 51 21.82 -17.69 -6.20
N ILE A 52 20.85 -17.00 -5.62
CA ILE A 52 19.75 -17.59 -4.83
C ILE A 52 18.44 -17.41 -5.60
N LEU A 53 17.61 -18.46 -5.59
CA LEU A 53 16.28 -18.45 -6.16
C LEU A 53 15.30 -17.88 -5.12
N GLU A 54 14.82 -16.65 -5.35
CA GLU A 54 13.91 -15.96 -4.45
C GLU A 54 12.44 -16.08 -4.90
N ALA A 55 11.53 -15.95 -3.93
CA ALA A 55 10.11 -15.84 -4.19
C ALA A 55 9.81 -14.64 -5.10
N SER A 56 8.88 -14.83 -6.03
CA SER A 56 8.53 -13.80 -7.02
C SER A 56 7.10 -13.29 -6.86
N TYR A 57 6.15 -14.18 -6.54
CA TYR A 57 4.73 -13.85 -6.49
C TYR A 57 4.23 -13.60 -5.06
N PRO A 58 3.40 -12.57 -4.87
CA PRO A 58 3.21 -11.41 -5.74
C PRO A 58 4.42 -10.47 -5.69
N SER A 59 4.58 -9.57 -6.69
CA SER A 59 5.63 -8.55 -6.62
C SER A 59 5.43 -7.67 -5.37
N SER A 60 6.30 -7.84 -4.39
CA SER A 60 6.23 -7.16 -3.08
C SER A 60 6.21 -5.64 -3.22
N THR A 61 7.04 -5.11 -4.12
CA THR A 61 7.07 -3.66 -4.37
C THR A 61 5.76 -3.18 -5.00
N THR A 62 5.21 -3.92 -5.98
CA THR A 62 3.92 -3.56 -6.58
C THR A 62 2.81 -3.61 -5.54
N MET A 63 2.77 -4.67 -4.73
CA MET A 63 1.79 -4.83 -3.66
C MET A 63 1.87 -3.68 -2.65
N LEU A 64 3.06 -3.36 -2.15
CA LEU A 64 3.24 -2.29 -1.16
C LEU A 64 2.90 -0.92 -1.74
N VAL A 65 3.38 -0.58 -2.93
CA VAL A 65 3.11 0.72 -3.55
C VAL A 65 1.61 0.89 -3.83
N MET A 66 0.93 -0.15 -4.32
CA MET A 66 -0.49 -0.11 -4.60
C MET A 66 -1.38 -0.20 -3.36
N CYS A 67 -0.85 -0.58 -2.20
CA CYS A 67 -1.54 -0.44 -0.92
C CYS A 67 -1.31 0.94 -0.31
N VAL A 68 -0.06 1.41 -0.28
CA VAL A 68 0.32 2.65 0.42
C VAL A 68 -0.15 3.89 -0.33
N MET A 69 0.03 3.96 -1.64
CA MET A 69 -0.27 5.18 -2.40
C MET A 69 -1.76 5.54 -2.44
N PRO A 70 -2.69 4.62 -2.75
CA PRO A 70 -4.12 4.93 -2.69
C PRO A 70 -4.60 5.29 -1.29
N THR A 71 -4.12 4.60 -0.24
CA THR A 71 -4.49 4.93 1.14
C THR A 71 -3.94 6.29 1.56
N ALA A 72 -2.74 6.67 1.09
CA ALA A 72 -2.20 8.01 1.29
C ALA A 72 -3.08 9.09 0.61
N ILE A 73 -3.51 8.87 -0.63
CA ILE A 73 -4.47 9.75 -1.32
C ILE A 73 -5.74 9.94 -0.50
N MET A 74 -6.32 8.85 0.00
CA MET A 74 -7.53 8.91 0.83
C MET A 74 -7.31 9.73 2.12
N GLN A 75 -6.18 9.55 2.79
CA GLN A 75 -5.85 10.28 4.01
C GLN A 75 -5.56 11.75 3.75
N PHE A 76 -4.82 12.07 2.70
CA PHE A 76 -4.53 13.46 2.33
C PHE A 76 -5.79 14.19 1.88
N ASN A 77 -6.67 13.54 1.11
CA ASN A 77 -7.92 14.12 0.66
C ASN A 77 -8.87 14.51 1.81
N LYS A 78 -8.80 13.78 2.94
CA LYS A 78 -9.55 14.10 4.16
C LYS A 78 -8.96 15.29 4.94
N ARG A 79 -7.67 15.58 4.80
CA ARG A 79 -6.93 16.54 5.64
C ARG A 79 -6.55 17.84 4.93
N ILE A 80 -6.31 17.78 3.62
CA ILE A 80 -5.92 18.94 2.82
C ILE A 80 -7.17 19.72 2.41
N LYS A 81 -7.27 20.97 2.87
CA LYS A 81 -8.40 21.86 2.56
C LYS A 81 -8.22 22.58 1.22
N ASN A 82 -7.00 22.89 0.81
CA ASN A 82 -6.71 23.59 -0.44
C ASN A 82 -6.87 22.64 -1.64
N ASN A 83 -7.83 22.90 -2.50
CA ASN A 83 -8.16 22.05 -3.64
C ASN A 83 -7.03 21.96 -4.69
N LEU A 84 -6.30 23.05 -4.93
CA LEU A 84 -5.18 23.04 -5.87
C LEU A 84 -4.04 22.19 -5.35
N PHE A 85 -3.66 22.38 -4.10
CA PHE A 85 -2.60 21.59 -3.45
C PHE A 85 -2.96 20.10 -3.38
N LYS A 86 -4.22 19.78 -3.03
CA LYS A 86 -4.74 18.42 -3.04
C LYS A 86 -4.59 17.77 -4.42
N LYS A 87 -4.96 18.47 -5.50
CA LYS A 87 -4.85 17.96 -6.86
C LYS A 87 -3.39 17.70 -7.26
N CYS A 88 -2.48 18.62 -6.94
CA CYS A 88 -1.05 18.44 -7.20
C CYS A 88 -0.48 17.21 -6.45
N VAL A 89 -0.79 17.06 -5.17
CA VAL A 89 -0.35 15.92 -4.36
C VAL A 89 -0.86 14.61 -4.94
N ASN A 90 -2.15 14.55 -5.31
CA ASN A 90 -2.73 13.34 -5.89
C ASN A 90 -2.07 12.97 -7.23
N ILE A 91 -1.81 13.95 -8.10
CA ILE A 91 -1.12 13.72 -9.38
C ILE A 91 0.30 13.18 -9.15
N LEU A 92 1.05 13.76 -8.20
CA LEU A 92 2.38 13.29 -7.87
C LEU A 92 2.39 11.86 -7.33
N ILE A 93 1.45 11.52 -6.46
CA ILE A 93 1.32 10.16 -5.90
C ILE A 93 0.99 9.15 -7.00
N VAL A 94 0.03 9.48 -7.89
CA VAL A 94 -0.35 8.59 -8.99
C VAL A 94 0.80 8.42 -9.97
N ALA A 95 1.51 9.50 -10.32
CA ALA A 95 2.68 9.45 -11.19
C ALA A 95 3.80 8.57 -10.59
N PHE A 96 4.08 8.73 -9.30
CA PHE A 96 5.06 7.92 -8.59
C PHE A 96 4.66 6.43 -8.56
N MET A 97 3.39 6.14 -8.25
CA MET A 97 2.86 4.78 -8.25
C MET A 97 3.02 4.12 -9.62
N THR A 98 2.63 4.82 -10.69
CA THR A 98 2.75 4.35 -12.07
C THR A 98 4.22 4.10 -12.44
N PHE A 99 5.10 5.04 -12.09
CA PHE A 99 6.54 4.90 -12.33
C PHE A 99 7.13 3.66 -11.64
N MET A 100 6.76 3.41 -10.39
CA MET A 100 7.25 2.26 -9.64
C MET A 100 6.76 0.93 -10.23
N VAL A 101 5.49 0.85 -10.66
CA VAL A 101 4.93 -0.36 -11.27
C VAL A 101 5.58 -0.63 -12.64
N ILE A 102 5.71 0.41 -13.49
CA ILE A 102 6.39 0.29 -14.78
C ILE A 102 7.86 -0.09 -14.58
N GLY A 103 8.54 0.53 -13.62
CA GLY A 103 9.92 0.21 -13.30
C GLY A 103 10.11 -1.27 -12.91
N ARG A 104 9.18 -1.86 -12.19
CA ARG A 104 9.20 -3.30 -11.89
C ARG A 104 8.99 -4.17 -13.12
N PHE A 105 8.14 -3.74 -14.03
CA PHE A 105 7.94 -4.43 -15.30
C PHE A 105 9.20 -4.38 -16.17
N VAL A 106 9.79 -3.20 -16.33
CA VAL A 106 10.99 -2.99 -17.17
C VAL A 106 12.23 -3.66 -16.57
N SER A 107 12.33 -3.76 -15.23
CA SER A 107 13.48 -4.39 -14.56
C SER A 107 13.64 -5.88 -14.85
N GLY A 108 12.58 -6.57 -15.34
CA GLY A 108 12.61 -8.00 -15.67
C GLY A 108 12.84 -8.94 -14.47
N VAL A 109 12.79 -8.44 -13.24
CA VAL A 109 13.04 -9.20 -12.00
C VAL A 109 11.83 -10.02 -11.56
N HIS A 110 10.65 -9.71 -12.10
CA HIS A 110 9.39 -10.37 -11.82
C HIS A 110 8.68 -10.75 -13.13
N TRP A 111 7.91 -11.82 -13.07
CA TRP A 111 7.00 -12.17 -14.15
C TRP A 111 5.86 -11.14 -14.23
N PHE A 112 5.32 -10.97 -15.43
CA PHE A 112 4.17 -10.09 -15.64
C PHE A 112 2.97 -10.46 -14.75
N SER A 113 2.74 -11.77 -14.58
CA SER A 113 1.73 -12.32 -13.69
C SER A 113 1.89 -11.87 -12.21
N ASP A 114 3.14 -11.73 -11.74
CA ASP A 114 3.44 -11.36 -10.36
C ASP A 114 3.07 -9.89 -10.10
N ILE A 115 3.27 -9.04 -11.11
CA ILE A 115 2.91 -7.62 -11.06
C ILE A 115 1.38 -7.47 -11.08
N ILE A 116 0.70 -8.18 -12.00
CA ILE A 116 -0.77 -8.17 -12.06
C ILE A 116 -1.38 -8.75 -10.78
N GLY A 117 -0.85 -9.87 -10.31
CA GLY A 117 -1.29 -10.49 -9.05
C GLY A 117 -1.16 -9.54 -7.86
N GLY A 118 -0.02 -8.86 -7.74
CA GLY A 118 0.21 -7.82 -6.73
C GLY A 118 -0.76 -6.66 -6.85
N ALA A 119 -1.05 -6.21 -8.07
CA ALA A 119 -1.99 -5.11 -8.33
C ALA A 119 -3.44 -5.49 -7.96
N LEU A 120 -3.92 -6.66 -8.40
CA LEU A 120 -5.28 -7.14 -8.12
C LEU A 120 -5.48 -7.38 -6.62
N PHE A 121 -4.52 -8.04 -5.97
CA PHE A 121 -4.56 -8.30 -4.54
C PHE A 121 -4.61 -7.00 -3.73
N SER A 122 -3.74 -6.04 -4.05
CA SER A 122 -3.71 -4.73 -3.41
C SER A 122 -5.00 -3.95 -3.64
N GLY A 123 -5.53 -3.97 -4.86
CA GLY A 123 -6.80 -3.35 -5.20
C GLY A 123 -7.95 -3.87 -4.33
N GLY A 124 -8.04 -5.21 -4.15
CA GLY A 124 -9.03 -5.84 -3.28
C GLY A 124 -8.92 -5.38 -1.83
N ILE A 125 -7.71 -5.41 -1.25
CA ILE A 125 -7.49 -4.99 0.14
C ILE A 125 -7.77 -3.49 0.33
N VAL A 126 -7.37 -2.64 -0.63
CA VAL A 126 -7.64 -1.19 -0.58
C VAL A 126 -9.14 -0.90 -0.67
N MET A 127 -9.91 -1.65 -1.46
CA MET A 127 -11.37 -1.53 -1.50
C MET A 127 -12.01 -1.86 -0.14
N ILE A 128 -11.55 -2.94 0.51
CA ILE A 128 -12.01 -3.31 1.87
C ILE A 128 -11.69 -2.19 2.87
N TYR A 129 -10.45 -1.65 2.81
CA TYR A 129 -10.06 -0.52 3.65
C TYR A 129 -10.94 0.70 3.41
N SER A 130 -11.20 1.05 2.15
CA SER A 130 -12.07 2.17 1.79
C SER A 130 -13.48 2.01 2.37
N PHE A 131 -14.04 0.81 2.23
CA PHE A 131 -15.35 0.49 2.78
C PHE A 131 -15.39 0.67 4.31
N ILE A 132 -14.46 0.03 5.03
CA ILE A 132 -14.38 0.13 6.50
C ILE A 132 -14.15 1.56 6.96
N SER A 133 -13.27 2.29 6.28
CA SER A 133 -12.96 3.70 6.61
C SER A 133 -14.15 4.64 6.41
N ASN A 134 -15.12 4.27 5.58
CA ASN A 134 -16.32 5.08 5.29
C ASN A 134 -17.55 4.68 6.11
N LEU A 135 -17.59 3.45 6.68
CA LEU A 135 -18.73 2.99 7.49
C LEU A 135 -19.07 3.91 8.67
N LYS A 136 -18.10 4.60 9.23
CA LYS A 136 -18.31 5.50 10.37
C LYS A 136 -18.65 6.93 9.99
N ASN A 137 -18.66 7.25 8.69
CA ASN A 137 -19.05 8.57 8.18
C ASN A 137 -20.55 8.59 7.74
N CYS A 138 -21.23 7.45 7.84
CA CYS A 138 -22.69 7.33 7.77
C CYS A 138 -23.31 7.33 9.18
#